data_151c198fbbc0a1c252a6b93f050dd5b4
#
_entry.id   151c198fbbc0a1c252a6b93f050dd5b4
#
_cell.length_a   1.000
_cell.length_b   1.000
_cell.length_c   1.000
_cell.angle_alpha   90.00
_cell.angle_beta   90.00
_cell.angle_gamma   90.00
#
_symmetry.space_group_name_H-M   'P 1'
#
loop_
_entity.id
_entity.type
_entity.pdbx_description
1 polymer ?
#
loop_
_entity_poly.entity_id
_entity_poly.type
_entity_poly.pdbx_seq_one_letter_code
_entity_poly.pdbx_strand_id
1 'polypeptide(L)'
;EDAPQSHLAKRGTPTMGGLMILISLSLAVLIWMDLRNPFIWAVLAVTLGFGLIGFLDDYDKVTKSSHKGVSARVRLLMEFAVAGVASYLAVSQINTFLYVPFFNNLGLEMGPFYYVFAAIVIVGAGNAVNLTDGLDGLATMPVIIAAGTFALISYLVGRVDFSSYLGIPHVPGAGELAIFCAAIMGAGLAFLWFNAPPAAVFMGDTGSLALGGALGAVAVST
;
A
#
# COMPACT_ATOMS: atom_id res chain seq x y z
N GLU A 1 -15.46 -28.22 2.30
CA GLU A 1 -15.14 -29.56 1.80
C GLU A 1 -14.51 -29.54 0.40
N ASP A 2 -14.52 -28.39 -0.31
CA ASP A 2 -14.00 -28.26 -1.68
C ASP A 2 -12.60 -27.61 -1.77
N ALA A 3 -11.87 -27.52 -0.67
CA ALA A 3 -10.52 -26.96 -0.70
C ALA A 3 -9.51 -28.00 -1.25
N PRO A 4 -8.55 -27.59 -2.11
CA PRO A 4 -7.49 -28.48 -2.58
C PRO A 4 -6.77 -29.17 -1.41
N GLN A 5 -6.35 -30.43 -1.59
CA GLN A 5 -5.71 -31.22 -0.52
C GLN A 5 -4.46 -30.53 0.07
N SER A 6 -3.78 -29.68 -0.72
CA SER A 6 -2.66 -28.85 -0.28
C SER A 6 -3.06 -27.83 0.82
N HIS A 7 -4.32 -27.42 0.88
CA HIS A 7 -4.80 -26.51 1.92
C HIS A 7 -5.12 -27.21 3.25
N LEU A 8 -5.38 -28.52 3.23
CA LEU A 8 -5.61 -29.30 4.45
C LEU A 8 -4.33 -29.46 5.27
N ALA A 9 -3.17 -29.49 4.64
CA ALA A 9 -1.87 -29.56 5.32
C ALA A 9 -1.51 -28.27 6.07
N LYS A 10 -2.22 -27.14 5.79
CA LYS A 10 -1.97 -25.80 6.37
C LYS A 10 -2.84 -25.48 7.57
N ARG A 11 -3.64 -26.43 8.07
CA ARG A 11 -4.42 -26.24 9.30
C ARG A 11 -3.51 -25.98 10.48
N GLY A 12 -3.68 -24.80 11.12
CA GLY A 12 -2.87 -24.39 12.28
C GLY A 12 -1.75 -23.42 11.97
N THR A 13 -1.53 -23.04 10.70
CA THR A 13 -0.59 -21.95 10.37
C THR A 13 -1.12 -20.61 10.89
N PRO A 14 -0.34 -19.86 11.71
CA PRO A 14 -0.75 -18.54 12.20
C PRO A 14 -1.07 -17.58 11.06
N THR A 15 -2.08 -16.76 11.24
CA THR A 15 -2.45 -15.67 10.33
C THR A 15 -2.17 -14.30 10.98
N MET A 16 -2.47 -13.21 10.28
CA MET A 16 -2.26 -11.83 10.73
C MET A 16 -0.78 -11.42 10.83
N GLY A 17 0.11 -12.07 10.08
CA GLY A 17 1.53 -11.70 9.98
C GLY A 17 1.74 -10.27 9.46
N GLY A 18 0.74 -9.71 8.79
CA GLY A 18 0.71 -8.30 8.40
C GLY A 18 0.94 -7.32 9.54
N LEU A 19 0.58 -7.67 10.79
CA LEU A 19 0.88 -6.82 11.96
C LEU A 19 2.38 -6.61 12.16
N MET A 20 3.21 -7.64 11.94
CA MET A 20 4.66 -7.52 12.05
C MET A 20 5.21 -6.58 10.98
N ILE A 21 4.68 -6.66 9.76
CA ILE A 21 5.03 -5.75 8.66
C ILE A 21 4.66 -4.31 9.06
N LEU A 22 3.45 -4.08 9.52
CA LEU A 22 2.96 -2.74 9.88
C LEU A 22 3.76 -2.11 11.02
N ILE A 23 4.07 -2.87 12.07
CA ILE A 23 4.86 -2.37 13.19
C ILE A 23 6.27 -2.00 12.73
N SER A 24 6.97 -2.89 12.02
CA SER A 24 8.33 -2.65 11.57
C SER A 24 8.42 -1.49 10.57
N LEU A 25 7.48 -1.41 9.63
CA LEU A 25 7.38 -0.31 8.68
C LEU A 25 7.11 1.02 9.40
N SER A 26 6.12 1.05 10.31
CA SER A 26 5.79 2.28 11.04
C SER A 26 6.96 2.78 11.88
N LEU A 27 7.67 1.89 12.57
CA LEU A 27 8.86 2.26 13.33
C LEU A 27 9.97 2.80 12.42
N ALA A 28 10.23 2.15 11.27
CA ALA A 28 11.21 2.63 10.32
C ALA A 28 10.87 4.02 9.79
N VAL A 29 9.60 4.25 9.43
CA VAL A 29 9.12 5.55 8.95
C VAL A 29 9.29 6.63 10.01
N LEU A 30 8.87 6.39 11.25
CA LEU A 30 8.97 7.37 12.33
C LEU A 30 10.43 7.71 12.73
N ILE A 31 11.36 6.80 12.50
CA ILE A 31 12.79 7.01 12.82
C ILE A 31 13.54 7.71 11.69
N TRP A 32 13.25 7.36 10.43
CA TRP A 32 14.11 7.73 9.30
C TRP A 32 13.53 8.82 8.39
N MET A 33 12.22 9.11 8.44
CA MET A 33 11.60 10.11 7.58
C MET A 33 11.46 11.47 8.28
N ASP A 34 11.44 12.54 7.48
CA ASP A 34 11.12 13.88 7.99
C ASP A 34 9.63 14.02 8.31
N LEU A 35 9.26 13.93 9.58
CA LEU A 35 7.87 13.99 10.05
C LEU A 35 7.16 15.34 9.78
N ARG A 36 7.87 16.34 9.24
CA ARG A 36 7.28 17.61 8.80
C ARG A 36 6.68 17.49 7.39
N ASN A 37 7.06 16.44 6.66
CA ASN A 37 6.55 16.21 5.31
C ASN A 37 5.12 15.64 5.34
N PRO A 38 4.13 16.33 4.74
CA PRO A 38 2.73 15.88 4.76
C PRO A 38 2.48 14.55 4.03
N PHE A 39 3.29 14.22 3.02
CA PHE A 39 3.17 12.93 2.32
C PHE A 39 3.31 11.73 3.26
N ILE A 40 4.17 11.84 4.28
CA ILE A 40 4.37 10.77 5.27
C ILE A 40 3.08 10.46 6.00
N TRP A 41 2.37 11.48 6.44
CA TRP A 41 1.11 11.31 7.15
C TRP A 41 0.01 10.75 6.25
N ALA A 42 0.00 11.13 4.96
CA ALA A 42 -0.93 10.57 3.99
C ALA A 42 -0.69 9.06 3.78
N VAL A 43 0.56 8.64 3.52
CA VAL A 43 0.87 7.22 3.31
C VAL A 43 0.72 6.40 4.59
N LEU A 44 1.06 6.94 5.76
CA LEU A 44 0.84 6.27 7.04
C LEU A 44 -0.65 6.13 7.37
N ALA A 45 -1.46 7.16 7.11
CA ALA A 45 -2.91 7.11 7.34
C ALA A 45 -3.56 6.01 6.51
N VAL A 46 -3.19 5.87 5.22
CA VAL A 46 -3.66 4.76 4.38
C VAL A 46 -3.17 3.43 4.92
N THR A 47 -1.87 3.30 5.15
CA THR A 47 -1.25 2.03 5.57
C THR A 47 -1.86 1.51 6.86
N LEU A 48 -1.95 2.37 7.88
CA LEU A 48 -2.51 1.99 9.18
C LEU A 48 -4.04 1.86 9.13
N GLY A 49 -4.72 2.73 8.38
CA GLY A 49 -6.18 2.67 8.21
C GLY A 49 -6.62 1.40 7.48
N PHE A 50 -5.99 1.06 6.36
CA PHE A 50 -6.26 -0.18 5.64
C PHE A 50 -5.82 -1.41 6.44
N GLY A 51 -4.69 -1.31 7.16
CA GLY A 51 -4.26 -2.34 8.09
C GLY A 51 -5.27 -2.60 9.20
N LEU A 52 -5.86 -1.54 9.76
CA LEU A 52 -6.91 -1.66 10.77
C LEU A 52 -8.19 -2.30 10.20
N ILE A 53 -8.58 -1.91 8.98
CA ILE A 53 -9.74 -2.52 8.29
C ILE A 53 -9.50 -4.02 8.08
N GLY A 54 -8.31 -4.40 7.57
CA GLY A 54 -7.93 -5.80 7.40
C GLY A 54 -7.85 -6.55 8.73
N PHE A 55 -7.33 -5.90 9.77
CA PHE A 55 -7.29 -6.48 11.12
C PHE A 55 -8.67 -6.80 11.66
N LEU A 56 -9.63 -5.89 11.50
CA LEU A 56 -11.02 -6.12 11.92
C LEU A 56 -11.65 -7.28 11.15
N ASP A 57 -11.35 -7.40 9.85
CA ASP A 57 -11.82 -8.50 9.02
C ASP A 57 -11.23 -9.85 9.43
N ASP A 58 -9.90 -9.92 9.61
CA ASP A 58 -9.19 -11.11 10.09
C ASP A 58 -9.63 -11.51 11.48
N TYR A 59 -9.79 -10.54 12.39
CA TYR A 59 -10.24 -10.78 13.77
C TYR A 59 -11.66 -11.35 13.83
N ASP A 60 -12.55 -10.82 12.99
CA ASP A 60 -13.93 -11.30 12.89
C ASP A 60 -14.00 -12.74 12.36
N LYS A 61 -13.16 -13.07 11.37
CA LYS A 61 -13.02 -14.44 10.84
C LYS A 61 -12.51 -15.44 11.88
N VAL A 62 -11.50 -15.04 12.66
CA VAL A 62 -10.88 -15.90 13.68
C VAL A 62 -11.84 -16.11 14.85
N THR A 63 -12.45 -15.04 15.39
CA THR A 63 -13.32 -15.12 16.58
C THR A 63 -14.62 -15.85 16.30
N LYS A 64 -15.21 -15.68 15.12
CA LYS A 64 -16.45 -16.35 14.74
C LYS A 64 -16.23 -17.73 14.11
N SER A 65 -14.97 -18.16 13.95
CA SER A 65 -14.60 -19.39 13.23
C SER A 65 -15.36 -19.54 11.90
N SER A 66 -15.53 -18.42 11.19
CA SER A 66 -16.36 -18.31 9.98
C SER A 66 -15.53 -17.66 8.88
N HIS A 67 -15.71 -18.12 7.64
CA HIS A 67 -15.13 -17.47 6.47
C HIS A 67 -15.77 -16.10 6.14
N LYS A 68 -16.86 -15.73 6.82
CA LYS A 68 -17.54 -14.45 6.65
C LYS A 68 -16.94 -13.43 7.63
N GLY A 69 -16.03 -12.60 7.16
CA GLY A 69 -15.54 -11.40 7.87
C GLY A 69 -16.52 -10.23 7.77
N VAL A 70 -15.99 -9.02 7.80
CA VAL A 70 -16.76 -7.78 7.61
C VAL A 70 -17.44 -7.78 6.25
N SER A 71 -18.68 -7.29 6.16
CA SER A 71 -19.40 -7.26 4.88
C SER A 71 -18.61 -6.39 3.86
N ALA A 72 -18.53 -6.86 2.61
CA ALA A 72 -17.77 -6.20 1.55
C ALA A 72 -18.15 -4.72 1.34
N ARG A 73 -19.45 -4.39 1.52
CA ARG A 73 -19.93 -3.00 1.39
C ARG A 73 -19.39 -2.10 2.50
N VAL A 74 -19.38 -2.58 3.75
CA VAL A 74 -18.86 -1.83 4.90
C VAL A 74 -17.35 -1.68 4.77
N ARG A 75 -16.64 -2.73 4.36
CA ARG A 75 -15.19 -2.71 4.11
C ARG A 75 -14.83 -1.66 3.07
N LEU A 76 -15.47 -1.69 1.89
CA LEU A 76 -15.27 -0.70 0.83
C LEU A 76 -15.57 0.73 1.30
N LEU A 77 -16.63 0.93 2.07
CA LEU A 77 -16.98 2.25 2.61
C LEU A 77 -15.90 2.79 3.54
N MET A 78 -15.35 1.95 4.43
CA MET A 78 -14.24 2.33 5.30
C MET A 78 -12.97 2.62 4.51
N GLU A 79 -12.65 1.79 3.49
CA GLU A 79 -11.50 2.01 2.61
C GLU A 79 -11.60 3.35 1.87
N PHE A 80 -12.76 3.67 1.28
CA PHE A 80 -12.99 4.96 0.63
C PHE A 80 -12.95 6.14 1.60
N ALA A 81 -13.41 5.99 2.83
CA ALA A 81 -13.30 7.04 3.85
C ALA A 81 -11.83 7.33 4.20
N VAL A 82 -11.03 6.30 4.44
CA VAL A 82 -9.59 6.44 4.72
C VAL A 82 -8.86 7.01 3.50
N ALA A 83 -9.12 6.47 2.30
CA ALA A 83 -8.50 6.93 1.06
C ALA A 83 -8.87 8.39 0.74
N GLY A 84 -10.10 8.81 1.00
CA GLY A 84 -10.55 10.20 0.83
C GLY A 84 -9.79 11.18 1.72
N VAL A 85 -9.62 10.85 3.01
CA VAL A 85 -8.83 11.67 3.93
C VAL A 85 -7.37 11.75 3.50
N ALA A 86 -6.77 10.61 3.14
CA ALA A 86 -5.38 10.56 2.71
C ALA A 86 -5.15 11.28 1.37
N SER A 87 -6.10 11.15 0.42
CA SER A 87 -6.07 11.90 -0.83
C SER A 87 -6.09 13.40 -0.60
N TYR A 88 -6.90 13.87 0.36
CA TYR A 88 -6.91 15.28 0.73
C TYR A 88 -5.55 15.75 1.26
N LEU A 89 -4.90 14.96 2.12
CA LEU A 89 -3.57 15.28 2.65
C LEU A 89 -2.48 15.26 1.58
N ALA A 90 -2.48 14.26 0.69
CA ALA A 90 -1.49 14.13 -0.37
C ALA A 90 -1.67 15.18 -1.46
N VAL A 91 -2.87 15.30 -2.00
CA VAL A 91 -3.17 16.17 -3.15
C VAL A 91 -3.04 17.66 -2.81
N SER A 92 -3.21 18.05 -1.54
CA SER A 92 -2.97 19.43 -1.11
C SER A 92 -1.52 19.90 -1.33
N GLN A 93 -0.59 19.00 -1.59
CA GLN A 93 0.85 19.25 -1.77
C GLN A 93 1.30 19.17 -3.24
N ILE A 94 0.46 18.69 -4.13
CA ILE A 94 0.78 18.43 -5.53
C ILE A 94 -0.17 19.17 -6.49
N ASN A 95 0.28 19.35 -7.73
CA ASN A 95 -0.60 19.80 -8.80
C ASN A 95 -1.55 18.67 -9.20
N THR A 96 -2.82 19.01 -9.44
CA THR A 96 -3.87 18.06 -9.85
C THR A 96 -3.79 17.71 -11.34
N PHE A 97 -2.58 17.68 -11.88
CA PHE A 97 -2.30 17.36 -13.27
C PHE A 97 -1.97 15.87 -13.40
N LEU A 98 -2.71 15.17 -14.26
CA LEU A 98 -2.40 13.80 -14.63
C LEU A 98 -1.56 13.82 -15.91
N TYR A 99 -0.30 13.47 -15.81
CA TYR A 99 0.61 13.38 -16.96
C TYR A 99 0.46 12.04 -17.66
N VAL A 100 0.39 12.09 -19.00
CA VAL A 100 0.34 10.87 -19.81
C VAL A 100 1.78 10.44 -20.13
N PRO A 101 2.22 9.25 -19.73
CA PRO A 101 3.57 8.77 -20.02
C PRO A 101 3.88 8.83 -21.52
N PHE A 102 5.12 9.12 -21.86
CA PHE A 102 5.65 9.23 -23.23
C PHE A 102 5.19 10.46 -24.03
N PHE A 103 4.26 11.27 -23.53
CA PHE A 103 3.78 12.48 -24.20
C PHE A 103 4.08 13.71 -23.34
N ASN A 104 5.22 14.35 -23.56
CA ASN A 104 5.72 15.46 -22.71
C ASN A 104 4.79 16.68 -22.61
N ASN A 105 3.80 16.80 -23.51
CA ASN A 105 2.88 17.94 -23.53
C ASN A 105 1.41 17.53 -23.35
N LEU A 106 1.14 16.27 -23.06
CA LEU A 106 -0.22 15.77 -22.87
C LEU A 106 -0.45 15.54 -21.36
N GLY A 107 -1.10 16.50 -20.72
CA GLY A 107 -1.54 16.41 -19.35
C GLY A 107 -3.02 16.78 -19.25
N LEU A 108 -3.74 16.12 -18.37
CA LEU A 108 -5.13 16.42 -18.05
C LEU A 108 -5.18 17.10 -16.68
N GLU A 109 -5.63 18.36 -16.66
CA GLU A 109 -5.91 19.05 -15.41
C GLU A 109 -7.22 18.51 -14.84
N MET A 110 -7.14 17.69 -13.79
CA MET A 110 -8.30 17.05 -13.20
C MET A 110 -8.98 17.92 -12.12
N GLY A 111 -8.28 18.91 -11.59
CA GLY A 111 -8.81 19.75 -10.52
C GLY A 111 -9.38 18.91 -9.35
N PRO A 112 -10.59 19.23 -8.84
CA PRO A 112 -11.20 18.48 -7.73
C PRO A 112 -11.46 17.00 -8.01
N PHE A 113 -11.58 16.60 -9.28
CA PHE A 113 -11.76 15.19 -9.64
C PHE A 113 -10.54 14.33 -9.32
N TYR A 114 -9.36 14.92 -9.17
CA TYR A 114 -8.16 14.21 -8.79
C TYR A 114 -8.30 13.51 -7.42
N TYR A 115 -9.03 14.09 -6.47
CA TYR A 115 -9.27 13.47 -5.16
C TYR A 115 -10.06 12.16 -5.29
N VAL A 116 -11.07 12.16 -6.15
CA VAL A 116 -11.88 10.96 -6.40
C VAL A 116 -11.05 9.91 -7.12
N PHE A 117 -10.28 10.32 -8.12
CA PHE A 117 -9.36 9.45 -8.84
C PHE A 117 -8.33 8.82 -7.90
N ALA A 118 -7.67 9.63 -7.05
CA ALA A 118 -6.70 9.16 -6.08
C ALA A 118 -7.32 8.14 -5.10
N ALA A 119 -8.53 8.42 -4.58
CA ALA A 119 -9.22 7.47 -3.72
C ALA A 119 -9.51 6.13 -4.43
N ILE A 120 -9.94 6.17 -5.70
CA ILE A 120 -10.16 4.95 -6.51
C ILE A 120 -8.86 4.17 -6.71
N VAL A 121 -7.74 4.85 -6.99
CA VAL A 121 -6.43 4.21 -7.16
C VAL A 121 -5.99 3.53 -5.86
N ILE A 122 -6.10 4.23 -4.73
CA ILE A 122 -5.72 3.68 -3.41
C ILE A 122 -6.56 2.45 -3.05
N VAL A 123 -7.89 2.56 -3.15
CA VAL A 123 -8.80 1.43 -2.85
C VAL A 123 -8.59 0.28 -3.84
N GLY A 124 -8.43 0.59 -5.12
CA GLY A 124 -8.16 -0.40 -6.15
C GLY A 124 -6.86 -1.16 -5.90
N ALA A 125 -5.77 -0.46 -5.58
CA ALA A 125 -4.48 -1.07 -5.25
C ALA A 125 -4.56 -1.94 -3.98
N GLY A 126 -5.25 -1.45 -2.93
CA GLY A 126 -5.48 -2.21 -1.70
C GLY A 126 -6.16 -3.55 -1.98
N ASN A 127 -7.28 -3.50 -2.67
CA ASN A 127 -8.04 -4.71 -3.00
C ASN A 127 -7.31 -5.62 -4.02
N ALA A 128 -6.55 -5.06 -4.97
CA ALA A 128 -5.77 -5.86 -5.91
C ALA A 128 -4.70 -6.70 -5.21
N VAL A 129 -3.94 -6.11 -4.28
CA VAL A 129 -2.94 -6.85 -3.49
C VAL A 129 -3.62 -7.87 -2.58
N ASN A 130 -4.74 -7.52 -1.96
CA ASN A 130 -5.51 -8.45 -1.13
C ASN A 130 -6.00 -9.68 -1.93
N LEU A 131 -6.50 -9.47 -3.15
CA LEU A 131 -6.90 -10.57 -4.04
C LEU A 131 -5.71 -11.44 -4.50
N THR A 132 -4.51 -10.87 -4.56
CA THR A 132 -3.29 -11.60 -4.94
C THR A 132 -2.78 -12.48 -3.80
N ASP A 133 -3.12 -12.18 -2.54
CA ASP A 133 -2.67 -12.92 -1.35
C ASP A 133 -3.41 -14.25 -1.13
N GLY A 134 -3.55 -15.03 -2.21
CA GLY A 134 -4.20 -16.34 -2.19
C GLY A 134 -3.25 -17.53 -2.04
N LEU A 135 -1.94 -17.35 -2.22
CA LEU A 135 -0.91 -18.39 -2.14
C LEU A 135 0.31 -17.88 -1.37
N ASP A 136 1.03 -18.84 -0.75
CA ASP A 136 2.23 -18.55 0.06
C ASP A 136 3.24 -17.70 -0.72
N GLY A 137 3.59 -16.51 -0.20
CA GLY A 137 4.56 -15.60 -0.78
C GLY A 137 4.15 -14.90 -2.08
N LEU A 138 2.98 -15.21 -2.64
CA LEU A 138 2.57 -14.69 -3.95
C LEU A 138 2.37 -13.18 -3.96
N ALA A 139 1.77 -12.61 -2.95
CA ALA A 139 1.56 -11.17 -2.86
C ALA A 139 2.80 -10.40 -2.44
N THR A 140 3.62 -10.98 -1.56
CA THR A 140 4.76 -10.31 -0.95
C THR A 140 5.81 -9.88 -1.99
N MET A 141 6.16 -10.75 -2.93
CA MET A 141 7.23 -10.47 -3.90
C MET A 141 6.84 -9.38 -4.91
N PRO A 142 5.67 -9.39 -5.55
CA PRO A 142 5.20 -8.29 -6.39
C PRO A 142 5.14 -6.94 -5.66
N VAL A 143 4.73 -6.94 -4.38
CA VAL A 143 4.72 -5.71 -3.55
C VAL A 143 6.14 -5.17 -3.37
N ILE A 144 7.12 -6.01 -3.07
CA ILE A 144 8.52 -5.60 -2.94
C ILE A 144 9.04 -4.99 -4.25
N ILE A 145 8.75 -5.62 -5.39
CA ILE A 145 9.18 -5.12 -6.71
C ILE A 145 8.51 -3.78 -7.03
N ALA A 146 7.20 -3.67 -6.80
CA ALA A 146 6.46 -2.43 -7.00
C ALA A 146 6.97 -1.31 -6.08
N ALA A 147 7.24 -1.61 -4.80
CA ALA A 147 7.82 -0.66 -3.87
C ALA A 147 9.21 -0.18 -4.34
N GLY A 148 10.05 -1.07 -4.86
CA GLY A 148 11.35 -0.70 -5.44
C GLY A 148 11.21 0.24 -6.64
N THR A 149 10.24 -0.02 -7.51
CA THR A 149 9.94 0.85 -8.65
C THR A 149 9.47 2.23 -8.18
N PHE A 150 8.54 2.28 -7.22
CA PHE A 150 8.06 3.55 -6.66
C PHE A 150 9.13 4.28 -5.86
N ALA A 151 10.06 3.57 -5.19
CA ALA A 151 11.21 4.19 -4.55
C ALA A 151 12.06 4.97 -5.55
N LEU A 152 12.34 4.36 -6.71
CA LEU A 152 13.08 5.02 -7.78
C LEU A 152 12.30 6.22 -8.35
N ILE A 153 11.02 6.05 -8.66
CA ILE A 153 10.18 7.15 -9.18
C ILE A 153 10.15 8.31 -8.18
N SER A 154 9.83 8.04 -6.92
CA SER A 154 9.77 9.06 -5.86
C SER A 154 11.09 9.83 -5.72
N TYR A 155 12.20 9.12 -5.77
CA TYR A 155 13.54 9.73 -5.72
C TYR A 155 13.79 10.66 -6.90
N LEU A 156 13.43 10.22 -8.13
CA LEU A 156 13.66 11.00 -9.36
C LEU A 156 12.75 12.24 -9.44
N VAL A 157 11.46 12.10 -9.15
CA VAL A 157 10.52 13.24 -9.19
C VAL A 157 10.71 14.20 -8.02
N GLY A 158 11.23 13.72 -6.89
CA GLY A 158 11.50 14.52 -5.70
C GLY A 158 12.77 15.40 -5.81
N ARG A 159 13.60 15.22 -6.84
CA ARG A 159 14.86 15.96 -7.03
C ARG A 159 14.80 16.83 -8.27
N VAL A 160 15.11 18.12 -8.13
CA VAL A 160 15.08 19.10 -9.21
C VAL A 160 16.05 18.76 -10.34
N ASP A 161 17.27 18.30 -10.00
CA ASP A 161 18.32 17.94 -10.95
C ASP A 161 17.87 16.78 -11.88
N PHE A 162 17.34 15.70 -11.30
CA PHE A 162 16.88 14.54 -12.05
C PHE A 162 15.58 14.83 -12.81
N SER A 163 14.60 15.48 -12.18
CA SER A 163 13.34 15.80 -12.85
C SER A 163 13.56 16.71 -14.06
N SER A 164 14.42 17.73 -13.94
CA SER A 164 14.76 18.60 -15.06
C SER A 164 15.51 17.88 -16.17
N TYR A 165 16.45 16.99 -15.83
CA TYR A 165 17.21 16.22 -16.82
C TYR A 165 16.32 15.24 -17.59
N LEU A 166 15.39 14.58 -16.90
CA LEU A 166 14.47 13.59 -17.49
C LEU A 166 13.24 14.22 -18.16
N GLY A 167 13.01 15.53 -17.98
CA GLY A 167 11.82 16.20 -18.49
C GLY A 167 10.51 15.72 -17.84
N ILE A 168 10.59 15.28 -16.57
CA ILE A 168 9.43 14.84 -15.78
C ILE A 168 9.03 15.91 -14.75
N PRO A 169 7.77 15.91 -14.29
CA PRO A 169 7.33 16.86 -13.26
C PRO A 169 8.14 16.74 -11.98
N HIS A 170 8.51 17.90 -11.42
CA HIS A 170 9.12 17.92 -10.09
C HIS A 170 8.04 17.99 -9.01
N VAL A 171 8.08 17.05 -8.06
CA VAL A 171 7.17 16.99 -6.91
C VAL A 171 7.96 17.21 -5.62
N PRO A 172 7.95 18.45 -5.06
CA PRO A 172 8.70 18.76 -3.86
C PRO A 172 8.28 17.87 -2.68
N GLY A 173 9.26 17.27 -2.02
CA GLY A 173 9.01 16.39 -0.87
C GLY A 173 8.71 14.93 -1.21
N ALA A 174 8.41 14.59 -2.46
CA ALA A 174 8.13 13.20 -2.87
C ALA A 174 9.36 12.29 -2.69
N GLY A 175 10.58 12.83 -2.67
CA GLY A 175 11.81 12.07 -2.43
C GLY A 175 11.82 11.30 -1.10
N GLU A 176 11.15 11.80 -0.08
CA GLU A 176 10.99 11.10 1.21
C GLU A 176 10.21 9.79 1.08
N LEU A 177 9.29 9.69 0.10
CA LEU A 177 8.54 8.45 -0.15
C LEU A 177 9.45 7.29 -0.60
N ALA A 178 10.66 7.57 -1.08
CA ALA A 178 11.65 6.54 -1.36
C ALA A 178 12.07 5.79 -0.08
N ILE A 179 12.16 6.49 1.06
CA ILE A 179 12.46 5.88 2.37
C ILE A 179 11.28 5.00 2.81
N PHE A 180 10.04 5.48 2.62
CA PHE A 180 8.85 4.70 2.90
C PHE A 180 8.79 3.41 2.07
N CYS A 181 9.06 3.49 0.77
CA CYS A 181 9.12 2.34 -0.11
C CYS A 181 10.24 1.37 0.29
N ALA A 182 11.41 1.88 0.69
CA ALA A 182 12.51 1.06 1.21
C ALA A 182 12.11 0.33 2.50
N ALA A 183 11.33 0.97 3.38
CA ALA A 183 10.79 0.34 4.58
C ALA A 183 9.80 -0.79 4.23
N ILE A 184 8.93 -0.60 3.21
CA ILE A 184 8.07 -1.68 2.68
C ILE A 184 8.92 -2.84 2.17
N MET A 185 9.96 -2.57 1.38
CA MET A 185 10.86 -3.60 0.85
C MET A 185 11.55 -4.38 1.97
N GLY A 186 12.10 -3.70 2.96
CA GLY A 186 12.78 -4.33 4.10
C GLY A 186 11.84 -5.20 4.93
N ALA A 187 10.67 -4.67 5.29
CA ALA A 187 9.66 -5.42 6.03
C ALA A 187 9.12 -6.60 5.22
N GLY A 188 8.90 -6.41 3.91
CA GLY A 188 8.45 -7.45 3.00
C GLY A 188 9.47 -8.57 2.82
N LEU A 189 10.76 -8.24 2.66
CA LEU A 189 11.84 -9.24 2.56
C LEU A 189 11.98 -10.05 3.84
N ALA A 190 11.93 -9.40 5.01
CA ALA A 190 11.97 -10.10 6.28
C ALA A 190 10.75 -11.01 6.47
N PHE A 191 9.55 -10.54 6.10
CA PHE A 191 8.33 -11.34 6.17
C PHE A 191 8.35 -12.51 5.18
N LEU A 192 8.88 -12.31 3.97
CA LEU A 192 8.95 -13.34 2.94
C LEU A 192 9.72 -14.57 3.41
N TRP A 193 10.70 -14.41 4.29
CA TRP A 193 11.45 -15.54 4.89
C TRP A 193 10.53 -16.53 5.60
N PHE A 194 9.44 -16.04 6.21
CA PHE A 194 8.47 -16.85 6.93
C PHE A 194 7.23 -17.19 6.10
N ASN A 195 6.98 -16.42 5.03
CA ASN A 195 5.80 -16.57 4.18
C ASN A 195 6.08 -17.33 2.88
N ALA A 196 7.35 -17.59 2.55
CA ALA A 196 7.72 -18.43 1.40
C ALA A 196 7.23 -19.87 1.60
N PRO A 197 6.88 -20.60 0.50
CA PRO A 197 6.37 -21.97 0.60
C PRO A 197 7.39 -22.96 1.21
N PRO A 198 6.99 -23.81 2.19
CA PRO A 198 5.70 -23.81 2.88
C PRO A 198 5.62 -22.69 3.94
N ALA A 199 4.58 -21.87 3.89
CA ALA A 199 4.46 -20.71 4.76
C ALA A 199 4.34 -21.08 6.25
N ALA A 200 5.19 -20.48 7.08
CA ALA A 200 5.11 -20.58 8.54
C ALA A 200 4.11 -19.57 9.14
N VAL A 201 3.84 -18.48 8.41
CA VAL A 201 2.88 -17.42 8.81
C VAL A 201 2.19 -16.87 7.57
N PHE A 202 0.88 -16.69 7.63
CA PHE A 202 0.11 -16.01 6.58
C PHE A 202 0.03 -14.50 6.84
N MET A 203 0.06 -13.71 5.75
CA MET A 203 -0.03 -12.26 5.82
C MET A 203 -1.38 -11.80 6.38
N GLY A 204 -2.46 -12.34 5.85
CA GLY A 204 -3.84 -11.97 6.16
C GLY A 204 -4.27 -10.65 5.51
N ASP A 205 -5.56 -10.34 5.62
CA ASP A 205 -6.13 -9.10 5.09
C ASP A 205 -5.50 -7.86 5.73
N THR A 206 -5.03 -7.99 6.97
CA THR A 206 -4.28 -6.96 7.71
C THR A 206 -3.06 -6.45 6.93
N GLY A 207 -2.26 -7.36 6.36
CA GLY A 207 -1.04 -7.00 5.65
C GLY A 207 -1.31 -6.65 4.19
N SER A 208 -2.11 -7.46 3.52
CA SER A 208 -2.32 -7.32 2.08
C SER A 208 -3.07 -6.05 1.70
N LEU A 209 -4.14 -5.69 2.42
CA LEU A 209 -4.83 -4.40 2.24
C LEU A 209 -3.91 -3.21 2.54
N ALA A 210 -3.18 -3.28 3.65
CA ALA A 210 -2.28 -2.21 4.05
C ALA A 210 -1.18 -1.93 3.02
N LEU A 211 -0.50 -2.98 2.54
CA LEU A 211 0.57 -2.86 1.57
C LEU A 211 0.06 -2.38 0.21
N GLY A 212 -1.08 -2.89 -0.24
CA GLY A 212 -1.70 -2.43 -1.48
C GLY A 212 -2.14 -0.98 -1.41
N GLY A 213 -2.81 -0.59 -0.33
CA GLY A 213 -3.19 0.80 -0.06
C GLY A 213 -1.98 1.73 0.01
N ALA A 214 -0.91 1.29 0.69
CA ALA A 214 0.36 2.02 0.79
C ALA A 214 0.97 2.30 -0.60
N LEU A 215 1.05 1.28 -1.48
CA LEU A 215 1.52 1.46 -2.86
C LEU A 215 0.62 2.40 -3.65
N GLY A 216 -0.70 2.30 -3.51
CA GLY A 216 -1.66 3.20 -4.13
C GLY A 216 -1.48 4.64 -3.66
N ALA A 217 -1.23 4.86 -2.35
CA ALA A 217 -0.99 6.18 -1.79
C ALA A 217 0.33 6.79 -2.30
N VAL A 218 1.40 6.00 -2.43
CA VAL A 218 2.64 6.46 -3.06
C VAL A 218 2.41 6.83 -4.52
N ALA A 219 1.69 5.96 -5.28
CA ALA A 219 1.43 6.19 -6.71
C ALA A 219 0.70 7.50 -7.00
N VAL A 220 -0.24 7.91 -6.15
CA VAL A 220 -0.97 9.18 -6.32
C VAL A 220 -0.22 10.39 -5.77
N SER A 221 0.91 10.17 -5.10
CA SER A 221 1.76 11.21 -4.50
C SER A 221 3.01 11.51 -5.34
N THR A 222 3.25 10.75 -6.39
CA THR A 222 4.41 10.84 -7.30
C THR A 222 3.98 11.07 -8.73
#